data_9d7c8ffe60237a10acd9a8cd235b2a7d
#
_entry.id   9d7c8ffe60237a10acd9a8cd235b2a7d
#
_cell.length_a   1.000
_cell.length_b   1.000
_cell.length_c   1.000
_cell.angle_alpha   90.00
_cell.angle_beta   90.00
_cell.angle_gamma   90.00
#
_symmetry.space_group_name_H-M   'P 1'
#
loop_
_entity.id
_entity.type
_entity.pdbx_description
1 polymer ?
#
loop_
_entity_poly.entity_id
_entity_poly.type
_entity_poly.pdbx_seq_one_letter_code
_entity_poly.pdbx_strand_id
1 'polypeptide(L)'
;MEEEKNMKKRNLLTLALTALLVCSGCGGAQDSLEDGVLTIGMECAYAPYNWTETTASDDNVKITDGQGYANGYDVIVSRELSKYLGVELEIKAISWDGLIPALESNTIDAIVAGMTDTPKRRNSISFSNEYYHSQMVIITKDKEEYKSYDEIEDFAGLKFIAQLGTVQADLIDSLADSESESYAGIVAGEHTKTYPDAFMALEGNACDAVICEAPEAEQFLASHPTGYLDTVLEGNEDFVVSISVGVRKNDESLQTKINEFLATISEEQRAAWMKEAIESAPGAQA
;
A
#
# COMPACT_ATOMS: atom_id res chain seq x y z
N MET A 1 14.76 62.49 -51.55
CA MET A 1 15.82 62.35 -50.52
C MET A 1 15.24 62.16 -49.11
N GLU A 2 13.96 62.44 -48.84
CA GLU A 2 13.32 62.26 -47.56
C GLU A 2 12.62 60.87 -47.34
N GLU A 3 12.22 60.21 -48.42
CA GLU A 3 11.59 58.87 -48.37
C GLU A 3 12.57 57.73 -48.09
N GLU A 4 13.83 57.84 -48.48
CA GLU A 4 14.81 56.78 -48.14
C GLU A 4 15.28 56.76 -46.71
N LYS A 5 15.10 57.84 -45.94
CA LYS A 5 15.47 57.91 -44.55
C LYS A 5 14.43 57.27 -43.60
N ASN A 6 13.17 57.16 -44.05
CA ASN A 6 12.11 56.58 -43.28
C ASN A 6 12.04 55.05 -43.38
N MET A 7 12.53 54.47 -44.46
CA MET A 7 12.58 53.01 -44.65
C MET A 7 13.67 52.32 -43.80
N LYS A 8 14.79 53.02 -43.55
CA LYS A 8 15.90 52.49 -42.74
C LYS A 8 15.63 52.49 -41.24
N LYS A 9 14.68 53.27 -40.73
CA LYS A 9 14.29 53.30 -39.31
C LYS A 9 13.20 52.30 -38.95
N ARG A 10 12.48 51.75 -39.92
CA ARG A 10 11.41 50.75 -39.71
C ARG A 10 11.93 49.32 -39.66
N ASN A 11 13.12 49.04 -40.18
CA ASN A 11 13.71 47.69 -40.18
C ASN A 11 14.64 47.42 -38.98
N LEU A 12 14.85 48.37 -38.07
CA LEU A 12 15.67 48.15 -36.87
C LEU A 12 14.85 47.86 -35.60
N LEU A 13 13.52 47.91 -35.67
CA LEU A 13 12.65 47.67 -34.51
C LEU A 13 11.98 46.29 -34.53
N THR A 14 12.23 45.48 -35.56
CA THR A 14 11.62 44.15 -35.72
C THR A 14 12.58 42.97 -35.48
N LEU A 15 13.79 43.23 -34.97
CA LEU A 15 14.83 42.20 -34.79
C LEU A 15 15.22 41.99 -33.31
N ALA A 16 14.42 42.51 -32.36
CA ALA A 16 14.72 42.38 -30.92
C ALA A 16 13.66 41.64 -30.13
N LEU A 17 12.76 40.88 -30.78
CA LEU A 17 11.67 40.16 -30.06
C LEU A 17 11.55 38.67 -30.43
N THR A 18 12.67 38.04 -30.84
CA THR A 18 12.66 36.60 -31.20
C THR A 18 13.84 35.84 -30.57
N ALA A 19 14.23 36.17 -29.35
CA ALA A 19 15.27 35.45 -28.62
C ALA A 19 14.92 35.22 -27.17
N LEU A 20 13.68 34.70 -26.88
CA LEU A 20 13.30 34.29 -25.53
C LEU A 20 12.24 33.16 -25.60
N LEU A 21 12.55 32.12 -26.35
CA LEU A 21 11.71 30.90 -26.37
C LEU A 21 12.54 29.70 -26.82
N VAL A 22 13.67 29.43 -26.17
CA VAL A 22 14.32 28.12 -26.19
C VAL A 22 15.06 27.94 -24.86
N CYS A 23 14.35 27.64 -23.82
CA CYS A 23 14.85 26.95 -22.62
C CYS A 23 13.64 26.40 -21.82
N SER A 24 12.93 25.47 -22.42
CA SER A 24 11.99 24.64 -21.66
C SER A 24 12.03 23.25 -22.28
N GLY A 25 13.11 22.56 -22.06
CA GLY A 25 13.37 21.23 -22.58
C GLY A 25 14.43 20.49 -21.76
N CYS A 26 14.60 20.83 -20.50
CA CYS A 26 15.11 19.88 -19.51
C CYS A 26 13.86 19.36 -18.79
N GLY A 27 13.47 18.12 -19.05
CA GLY A 27 12.56 17.37 -18.20
C GLY A 27 13.23 17.18 -16.84
N GLY A 28 13.21 18.24 -16.00
CA GLY A 28 13.44 18.11 -14.58
C GLY A 28 12.32 17.23 -14.06
N ALA A 29 12.63 16.20 -13.27
CA ALA A 29 11.65 15.48 -12.50
C ALA A 29 10.82 16.54 -11.77
N GLN A 30 9.50 16.56 -12.01
CA GLN A 30 8.59 17.46 -11.32
C GLN A 30 8.65 17.08 -9.85
N ASP A 31 8.95 18.04 -8.96
CA ASP A 31 8.92 17.77 -7.51
C ASP A 31 7.46 17.49 -7.14
N SER A 32 7.17 16.30 -6.66
CA SER A 32 5.83 15.86 -6.27
C SER A 32 5.18 16.74 -5.21
N LEU A 33 5.96 17.55 -4.51
CA LEU A 33 5.52 18.40 -3.41
C LEU A 33 5.54 19.89 -3.75
N GLU A 34 5.64 20.28 -5.05
CA GLU A 34 5.66 21.71 -5.45
C GLU A 34 4.39 22.47 -5.06
N ASP A 35 3.24 21.80 -4.97
CA ASP A 35 1.96 22.38 -4.56
C ASP A 35 1.79 22.48 -3.02
N GLY A 36 2.74 21.93 -2.26
CA GLY A 36 2.69 21.90 -0.79
C GLY A 36 1.75 20.85 -0.22
N VAL A 37 1.32 19.86 -1.03
CA VAL A 37 0.43 18.76 -0.65
C VAL A 37 1.13 17.43 -0.87
N LEU A 38 0.95 16.48 0.03
CA LEU A 38 1.30 15.07 -0.12
C LEU A 38 0.03 14.27 -0.29
N THR A 39 -0.25 13.80 -1.49
CA THR A 39 -1.42 12.98 -1.79
C THR A 39 -1.07 11.49 -1.70
N ILE A 40 -1.61 10.80 -0.69
CA ILE A 40 -1.39 9.38 -0.45
C ILE A 40 -2.56 8.55 -0.97
N GLY A 41 -2.26 7.48 -1.72
CA GLY A 41 -3.21 6.44 -2.10
C GLY A 41 -3.16 5.26 -1.13
N MET A 42 -4.33 4.81 -0.69
CA MET A 42 -4.54 3.58 0.07
C MET A 42 -5.92 3.01 -0.21
N GLU A 43 -6.18 1.76 0.18
CA GLU A 43 -7.46 1.10 -0.12
C GLU A 43 -8.60 1.57 0.82
N CYS A 44 -8.27 1.93 2.06
CA CYS A 44 -9.21 2.25 3.14
C CYS A 44 -10.19 1.10 3.46
N ALA A 45 -9.77 -0.15 3.22
CA ALA A 45 -10.53 -1.38 3.47
C ALA A 45 -9.64 -2.52 3.98
N TYR A 46 -8.47 -2.21 4.55
CA TYR A 46 -7.45 -3.15 5.01
C TYR A 46 -7.03 -2.85 6.45
N ALA A 47 -7.91 -3.11 7.42
CA ALA A 47 -7.61 -2.97 8.85
C ALA A 47 -6.61 -4.07 9.30
N PRO A 48 -5.64 -3.75 10.19
CA PRO A 48 -5.42 -2.50 10.90
C PRO A 48 -4.51 -1.50 10.16
N TYR A 49 -4.12 -1.79 8.93
CA TYR A 49 -3.26 -0.89 8.14
C TYR A 49 -3.99 0.38 7.73
N ASN A 50 -5.16 0.25 7.09
CA ASN A 50 -5.98 1.38 6.68
C ASN A 50 -7.46 0.98 6.52
N TRP A 51 -8.36 1.72 7.13
CA TRP A 51 -9.80 1.50 7.01
C TRP A 51 -10.58 2.80 6.98
N THR A 52 -11.88 2.72 6.67
CA THR A 52 -12.78 3.88 6.61
C THR A 52 -13.62 3.98 7.89
N GLU A 53 -13.64 5.17 8.48
CA GLU A 53 -14.53 5.58 9.56
C GLU A 53 -15.60 6.55 9.04
N THR A 54 -16.77 6.55 9.69
CA THR A 54 -17.88 7.45 9.31
C THR A 54 -17.85 8.78 10.06
N THR A 55 -17.10 8.87 11.17
CA THR A 55 -17.07 10.02 12.07
C THR A 55 -15.66 10.57 12.16
N ALA A 56 -15.52 11.91 12.12
CA ALA A 56 -14.24 12.57 12.29
C ALA A 56 -13.71 12.39 13.72
N SER A 57 -12.39 12.20 13.85
CA SER A 57 -11.64 12.20 15.10
C SER A 57 -10.31 12.95 14.91
N ASP A 58 -9.54 13.11 15.99
CA ASP A 58 -8.20 13.70 15.92
C ASP A 58 -7.18 12.74 15.27
N ASP A 59 -7.52 11.45 15.19
CA ASP A 59 -6.63 10.39 14.73
C ASP A 59 -6.83 10.01 13.26
N ASN A 60 -7.98 10.33 12.67
CA ASN A 60 -8.28 10.02 11.28
C ASN A 60 -8.12 11.22 10.33
N VAL A 61 -8.08 10.95 9.04
CA VAL A 61 -7.94 11.95 7.98
C VAL A 61 -9.10 11.83 7.01
N LYS A 62 -9.72 12.97 6.65
CA LYS A 62 -10.82 12.96 5.68
C LYS A 62 -10.36 12.41 4.33
N ILE A 63 -11.12 11.47 3.78
CA ILE A 63 -10.87 10.94 2.44
C ILE A 63 -11.25 12.01 1.40
N THR A 64 -10.27 12.43 0.59
CA THR A 64 -10.46 13.39 -0.50
C THR A 64 -11.27 12.74 -1.62
N ASP A 65 -12.27 13.47 -2.14
CA ASP A 65 -13.19 13.00 -3.18
C ASP A 65 -14.01 11.75 -2.79
N GLY A 66 -14.01 11.36 -1.51
CA GLY A 66 -14.69 10.21 -0.95
C GLY A 66 -15.61 10.54 0.21
N GLN A 67 -16.19 9.47 0.79
CA GLN A 67 -16.97 9.58 2.01
C GLN A 67 -16.20 8.97 3.18
N GLY A 68 -16.32 9.60 4.36
CA GLY A 68 -15.68 9.11 5.57
C GLY A 68 -14.26 9.61 5.77
N TYR A 69 -13.57 8.93 6.65
CA TYR A 69 -12.25 9.28 7.15
C TYR A 69 -11.39 8.03 7.16
N ALA A 70 -10.18 8.14 6.65
CA ALA A 70 -9.19 7.06 6.71
C ALA A 70 -8.55 7.01 8.09
N ASN A 71 -8.42 5.83 8.68
CA ASN A 71 -7.70 5.58 9.93
C ASN A 71 -6.84 4.33 9.80
N GLY A 72 -5.88 4.13 10.71
CA GLY A 72 -5.00 2.97 10.77
C GLY A 72 -3.52 3.29 10.73
N TYR A 73 -2.71 2.24 10.74
CA TYR A 73 -1.26 2.33 10.76
C TYR A 73 -0.69 3.15 9.59
N ASP A 74 -1.16 2.92 8.39
CA ASP A 74 -0.74 3.65 7.18
C ASP A 74 -1.11 5.14 7.27
N VAL A 75 -2.24 5.45 7.91
CA VAL A 75 -2.67 6.83 8.14
C VAL A 75 -1.77 7.51 9.18
N ILE A 76 -1.39 6.82 10.26
CA ILE A 76 -0.43 7.33 11.25
C ILE A 76 0.90 7.64 10.56
N VAL A 77 1.45 6.70 9.78
CA VAL A 77 2.70 6.89 9.03
C VAL A 77 2.59 8.08 8.07
N SER A 78 1.49 8.20 7.33
CA SER A 78 1.25 9.29 6.37
C SER A 78 1.17 10.66 7.05
N ARG A 79 0.50 10.74 8.20
CA ARG A 79 0.39 11.98 9.02
C ARG A 79 1.75 12.43 9.54
N GLU A 80 2.54 11.51 10.07
CA GLU A 80 3.87 11.82 10.60
C GLU A 80 4.84 12.18 9.46
N LEU A 81 4.75 11.51 8.29
CA LEU A 81 5.51 11.86 7.10
C LEU A 81 5.16 13.28 6.61
N SER A 82 3.87 13.63 6.49
CA SER A 82 3.46 14.97 6.05
C SER A 82 3.93 16.08 7.00
N LYS A 83 3.88 15.83 8.32
CA LYS A 83 4.43 16.73 9.34
C LYS A 83 5.95 16.91 9.19
N TYR A 84 6.68 15.81 8.96
CA TYR A 84 8.12 15.84 8.73
C TYR A 84 8.50 16.65 7.49
N LEU A 85 7.73 16.50 6.41
CA LEU A 85 7.92 17.21 5.16
C LEU A 85 7.44 18.67 5.20
N GLY A 86 6.59 19.03 6.18
CA GLY A 86 6.00 20.36 6.30
C GLY A 86 4.96 20.68 5.23
N VAL A 87 4.23 19.67 4.76
CA VAL A 87 3.20 19.77 3.71
C VAL A 87 1.83 19.35 4.23
N GLU A 88 0.76 19.72 3.52
CA GLU A 88 -0.60 19.23 3.80
C GLU A 88 -0.73 17.77 3.36
N LEU A 89 -1.55 16.98 4.09
CA LEU A 89 -1.85 15.59 3.76
C LEU A 89 -3.22 15.47 3.11
N GLU A 90 -3.28 14.84 1.95
CA GLU A 90 -4.50 14.32 1.34
C GLU A 90 -4.45 12.79 1.26
N ILE A 91 -5.59 12.14 1.55
CA ILE A 91 -5.74 10.68 1.38
C ILE A 91 -6.82 10.40 0.34
N LYS A 92 -6.48 9.58 -0.65
CA LYS A 92 -7.42 9.07 -1.67
C LYS A 92 -7.65 7.57 -1.46
N ALA A 93 -8.93 7.21 -1.29
CA ALA A 93 -9.34 5.81 -1.27
C ALA A 93 -9.40 5.27 -2.70
N ILE A 94 -8.55 4.31 -3.01
CA ILE A 94 -8.38 3.72 -4.34
C ILE A 94 -8.31 2.19 -4.17
N SER A 95 -9.04 1.44 -5.02
CA SER A 95 -8.95 -0.02 -4.99
C SER A 95 -7.52 -0.50 -5.17
N TRP A 96 -7.18 -1.64 -4.57
CA TRP A 96 -5.83 -2.20 -4.58
C TRP A 96 -5.18 -2.22 -5.96
N ASP A 97 -5.90 -2.72 -6.96
CA ASP A 97 -5.46 -2.81 -8.35
C ASP A 97 -5.31 -1.44 -9.05
N GLY A 98 -5.92 -0.41 -8.50
CA GLY A 98 -5.87 0.97 -8.99
C GLY A 98 -4.69 1.80 -8.44
N LEU A 99 -4.00 1.35 -7.37
CA LEU A 99 -2.98 2.16 -6.68
C LEU A 99 -1.76 2.46 -7.56
N ILE A 100 -1.16 1.44 -8.19
CA ILE A 100 0.00 1.63 -9.08
C ILE A 100 -0.37 2.49 -10.30
N PRO A 101 -1.46 2.24 -11.04
CA PRO A 101 -1.94 3.15 -12.09
C PRO A 101 -2.17 4.60 -11.64
N ALA A 102 -2.72 4.81 -10.43
CA ALA A 102 -2.92 6.15 -9.89
C ALA A 102 -1.60 6.89 -9.60
N LEU A 103 -0.59 6.17 -9.11
CA LEU A 103 0.75 6.69 -8.90
C LEU A 103 1.43 7.06 -10.23
N GLU A 104 1.39 6.17 -11.23
CA GLU A 104 1.96 6.39 -12.56
C GLU A 104 1.30 7.57 -13.30
N SER A 105 0.00 7.80 -13.08
CA SER A 105 -0.76 8.91 -13.68
C SER A 105 -0.65 10.24 -12.93
N ASN A 106 0.16 10.33 -11.88
CA ASN A 106 0.26 11.50 -10.98
C ASN A 106 -1.07 11.88 -10.29
N THR A 107 -1.98 10.91 -10.10
CA THR A 107 -3.21 11.10 -9.31
C THR A 107 -2.92 11.11 -7.81
N ILE A 108 -1.86 10.43 -7.40
CA ILE A 108 -1.30 10.38 -6.04
C ILE A 108 0.23 10.54 -6.11
N ASP A 109 0.86 10.94 -5.02
CA ASP A 109 2.31 11.12 -4.92
C ASP A 109 3.01 9.89 -4.36
N ALA A 110 2.35 9.18 -3.46
CA ALA A 110 2.87 7.93 -2.91
C ALA A 110 1.75 6.94 -2.57
N ILE A 111 2.12 5.66 -2.47
CA ILE A 111 1.28 4.58 -1.99
C ILE A 111 1.75 4.21 -0.57
N VAL A 112 0.86 4.37 0.42
CA VAL A 112 1.06 3.86 1.78
C VAL A 112 -0.16 2.99 2.09
N ALA A 113 -0.03 1.68 1.84
CA ALA A 113 -1.17 0.78 1.76
C ALA A 113 -0.82 -0.68 2.11
N GLY A 114 0.07 -0.91 3.08
CA GLY A 114 0.53 -2.27 3.39
C GLY A 114 1.23 -2.95 2.19
N MET A 115 1.82 -2.19 1.27
CA MET A 115 2.31 -2.75 0.01
C MET A 115 3.70 -3.36 0.15
N THR A 116 3.81 -4.66 -0.12
CA THR A 116 5.09 -5.38 -0.18
C THR A 116 5.91 -4.93 -1.38
N ASP A 117 7.19 -4.64 -1.15
CA ASP A 117 8.18 -4.40 -2.19
C ASP A 117 8.55 -5.70 -2.90
N THR A 118 8.25 -5.81 -4.18
CA THR A 118 8.56 -7.00 -4.99
C THR A 118 9.27 -6.65 -6.29
N PRO A 119 10.10 -7.58 -6.85
CA PRO A 119 10.71 -7.37 -8.17
C PRO A 119 9.70 -7.06 -9.28
N LYS A 120 8.51 -7.67 -9.23
CA LYS A 120 7.41 -7.45 -10.19
C LYS A 120 6.93 -6.00 -10.13
N ARG A 121 6.65 -5.46 -8.92
CA ARG A 121 6.19 -4.08 -8.70
C ARG A 121 7.28 -3.07 -9.01
N ARG A 122 8.54 -3.40 -8.73
CA ARG A 122 9.71 -2.56 -9.08
C ARG A 122 9.89 -2.34 -10.58
N ASN A 123 9.23 -3.07 -11.45
CA ASN A 123 9.21 -2.74 -12.87
C ASN A 123 8.48 -1.43 -13.17
N SER A 124 7.43 -1.11 -12.41
CA SER A 124 6.57 0.06 -12.60
C SER A 124 6.89 1.21 -11.64
N ILE A 125 7.18 0.92 -10.37
CA ILE A 125 7.38 1.92 -9.31
C ILE A 125 8.69 1.71 -8.57
N SER A 126 9.09 2.68 -7.75
CA SER A 126 10.19 2.57 -6.78
C SER A 126 9.62 2.44 -5.37
N PHE A 127 10.43 1.93 -4.44
CA PHE A 127 10.03 1.74 -3.04
C PHE A 127 11.00 2.44 -2.10
N SER A 128 10.50 2.93 -0.98
CA SER A 128 11.30 3.36 0.16
C SER A 128 11.98 2.17 0.85
N ASN A 129 12.78 2.43 1.89
CA ASN A 129 13.06 1.44 2.90
C ASN A 129 11.75 0.95 3.52
N GLU A 130 11.77 -0.24 4.13
CA GLU A 130 10.58 -0.76 4.80
C GLU A 130 10.13 0.13 5.96
N TYR A 131 8.81 0.33 6.09
CA TYR A 131 8.22 0.98 7.24
C TYR A 131 7.54 0.01 8.20
N TYR A 132 7.31 -1.24 7.76
CA TYR A 132 6.85 -2.33 8.60
C TYR A 132 7.38 -3.67 8.10
N HIS A 133 7.68 -4.56 9.03
CA HIS A 133 8.08 -5.94 8.77
C HIS A 133 7.02 -6.86 9.33
N SER A 134 6.46 -7.72 8.51
CA SER A 134 5.34 -8.59 8.88
C SER A 134 5.61 -10.04 8.49
N GLN A 135 4.79 -10.92 9.05
CA GLN A 135 4.74 -12.33 8.69
C GLN A 135 3.35 -12.67 8.19
N MET A 136 3.27 -13.53 7.18
CA MET A 136 2.01 -14.09 6.74
C MET A 136 1.52 -15.16 7.72
N VAL A 137 0.21 -15.22 7.89
CA VAL A 137 -0.50 -16.11 8.80
C VAL A 137 -1.61 -16.80 8.04
N ILE A 138 -1.82 -18.08 8.32
CA ILE A 138 -2.92 -18.86 7.78
C ILE A 138 -4.06 -18.85 8.79
N ILE A 139 -5.21 -18.26 8.42
CA ILE A 139 -6.44 -18.30 9.22
C ILE A 139 -7.34 -19.42 8.71
N THR A 140 -7.74 -20.32 9.60
CA THR A 140 -8.69 -21.40 9.35
C THR A 140 -9.83 -21.40 10.38
N LYS A 141 -10.87 -22.19 10.16
CA LYS A 141 -11.82 -22.50 11.23
C LYS A 141 -11.18 -23.39 12.29
N ASP A 142 -11.61 -23.22 13.56
CA ASP A 142 -11.13 -24.06 14.68
C ASP A 142 -11.64 -25.50 14.50
N LYS A 143 -10.80 -26.35 13.91
CA LYS A 143 -10.99 -27.79 13.85
C LYS A 143 -9.85 -28.49 14.58
N GLU A 144 -10.15 -29.55 15.31
CA GLU A 144 -9.17 -30.26 16.13
C GLU A 144 -7.97 -30.75 15.32
N GLU A 145 -8.21 -31.19 14.09
CA GLU A 145 -7.16 -31.65 13.16
C GLU A 145 -6.17 -30.56 12.78
N TYR A 146 -6.61 -29.30 12.67
CA TYR A 146 -5.76 -28.16 12.24
C TYR A 146 -4.82 -27.64 13.36
N LYS A 147 -5.10 -27.99 14.62
CA LYS A 147 -4.29 -27.57 15.78
C LYS A 147 -2.88 -28.15 15.81
N SER A 148 -2.62 -29.17 15.02
CA SER A 148 -1.32 -29.83 14.91
C SER A 148 -0.59 -29.51 13.60
N TYR A 149 -1.14 -28.62 12.77
CA TYR A 149 -0.53 -28.24 11.48
C TYR A 149 0.58 -27.23 11.74
N ASP A 150 1.80 -27.54 11.32
CA ASP A 150 2.97 -26.69 11.47
C ASP A 150 3.82 -26.57 10.19
N GLU A 151 3.49 -27.36 9.15
CA GLU A 151 4.07 -27.27 7.81
C GLU A 151 2.98 -26.99 6.78
N ILE A 152 3.33 -26.32 5.68
CA ILE A 152 2.34 -25.96 4.65
C ILE A 152 1.71 -27.20 3.99
N GLU A 153 2.43 -28.29 3.91
CA GLU A 153 1.98 -29.57 3.34
C GLU A 153 0.88 -30.25 4.16
N ASP A 154 0.77 -29.93 5.45
CA ASP A 154 -0.32 -30.41 6.31
C ASP A 154 -1.69 -29.94 5.83
N PHE A 155 -1.71 -28.79 5.16
CA PHE A 155 -2.92 -28.21 4.59
C PHE A 155 -3.28 -28.75 3.20
N ALA A 156 -2.61 -29.82 2.71
CA ALA A 156 -2.87 -30.38 1.38
C ALA A 156 -4.35 -30.70 1.16
N GLY A 157 -4.91 -30.32 0.03
CA GLY A 157 -6.31 -30.47 -0.34
C GLY A 157 -7.26 -29.39 0.20
N LEU A 158 -6.83 -28.52 1.12
CA LEU A 158 -7.64 -27.40 1.59
C LEU A 158 -7.63 -26.25 0.55
N LYS A 159 -8.77 -25.57 0.45
CA LYS A 159 -8.96 -24.45 -0.45
C LYS A 159 -8.54 -23.14 0.22
N PHE A 160 -7.52 -22.51 -0.34
CA PHE A 160 -6.95 -21.24 0.11
C PHE A 160 -7.38 -20.08 -0.78
N ILE A 161 -7.60 -18.92 -0.17
CA ILE A 161 -7.79 -17.64 -0.87
C ILE A 161 -7.02 -16.52 -0.16
N ALA A 162 -6.83 -15.42 -0.87
CA ALA A 162 -6.34 -14.14 -0.34
C ALA A 162 -6.96 -12.99 -1.14
N GLN A 163 -6.49 -11.78 -0.94
CA GLN A 163 -6.86 -10.67 -1.80
C GLN A 163 -6.13 -10.76 -3.14
N LEU A 164 -6.86 -10.58 -4.24
CA LEU A 164 -6.33 -10.65 -5.61
C LEU A 164 -5.22 -9.62 -5.85
N GLY A 165 -4.13 -10.04 -6.47
CA GLY A 165 -2.98 -9.18 -6.82
C GLY A 165 -2.04 -8.86 -5.65
N THR A 166 -2.17 -9.56 -4.53
CA THR A 166 -1.24 -9.52 -3.41
C THR A 166 -0.17 -10.60 -3.54
N VAL A 167 0.89 -10.48 -2.76
CA VAL A 167 1.92 -11.53 -2.66
C VAL A 167 1.38 -12.81 -2.03
N GLN A 168 0.38 -12.70 -1.17
CA GLN A 168 -0.33 -13.82 -0.55
C GLN A 168 -1.10 -14.63 -1.61
N ALA A 169 -1.75 -13.96 -2.56
CA ALA A 169 -2.42 -14.62 -3.67
C ALA A 169 -1.41 -15.30 -4.62
N ASP A 170 -0.33 -14.58 -5.00
CA ASP A 170 0.74 -15.14 -5.84
C ASP A 170 1.39 -16.38 -5.14
N LEU A 171 1.54 -16.37 -3.80
CA LEU A 171 2.03 -17.49 -3.01
C LEU A 171 1.06 -18.69 -3.06
N ILE A 172 -0.23 -18.46 -2.80
CA ILE A 172 -1.26 -19.52 -2.87
C ILE A 172 -1.25 -20.19 -4.25
N ASP A 173 -1.19 -19.40 -5.32
CA ASP A 173 -1.15 -19.93 -6.69
C ASP A 173 0.10 -20.80 -6.90
N SER A 174 1.26 -20.38 -6.40
CA SER A 174 2.49 -21.17 -6.47
C SER A 174 2.44 -22.46 -5.65
N LEU A 175 1.88 -22.42 -4.45
CA LEU A 175 1.73 -23.59 -3.57
C LEU A 175 0.71 -24.62 -4.12
N ALA A 176 -0.22 -24.17 -4.96
CA ALA A 176 -1.23 -25.01 -5.60
C ALA A 176 -0.80 -25.56 -6.98
N ASP A 177 0.21 -24.97 -7.63
CA ASP A 177 0.68 -25.37 -8.95
C ASP A 177 1.64 -26.57 -8.85
N SER A 178 1.20 -27.73 -9.36
CA SER A 178 2.00 -28.97 -9.34
C SER A 178 3.30 -28.92 -10.16
N GLU A 179 3.50 -27.88 -10.96
CA GLU A 179 4.74 -27.64 -11.72
C GLU A 179 5.68 -26.67 -10.98
N SER A 180 5.21 -26.04 -9.89
CA SER A 180 5.99 -25.14 -9.04
C SER A 180 6.96 -25.89 -8.15
N GLU A 181 8.14 -25.31 -7.90
CA GLU A 181 9.11 -25.82 -6.91
C GLU A 181 8.56 -25.74 -5.47
N SER A 182 7.61 -24.83 -5.22
CA SER A 182 6.96 -24.61 -3.92
C SER A 182 5.65 -25.40 -3.75
N TYR A 183 5.35 -26.37 -4.63
CA TYR A 183 4.10 -27.11 -4.57
C TYR A 183 3.86 -27.81 -3.23
N ALA A 184 2.76 -27.48 -2.56
CA ALA A 184 2.38 -28.02 -1.26
C ALA A 184 1.06 -28.84 -1.27
N GLY A 185 0.45 -28.99 -2.44
CA GLY A 185 -0.78 -29.78 -2.60
C GLY A 185 -2.06 -29.09 -2.13
N ILE A 186 -2.01 -27.81 -1.76
CA ILE A 186 -3.21 -27.03 -1.48
C ILE A 186 -4.02 -26.76 -2.75
N VAL A 187 -5.22 -26.21 -2.63
CA VAL A 187 -6.08 -25.84 -3.75
C VAL A 187 -6.27 -24.32 -3.76
N ALA A 188 -5.83 -23.63 -4.81
CA ALA A 188 -6.14 -22.22 -4.99
C ALA A 188 -7.64 -22.03 -5.29
N GLY A 189 -8.30 -21.19 -4.48
CA GLY A 189 -9.67 -20.74 -4.70
C GLY A 189 -9.71 -19.45 -5.52
N GLU A 190 -10.90 -18.92 -5.78
CA GLU A 190 -11.07 -17.60 -6.39
C GLU A 190 -10.71 -16.53 -5.37
N HIS A 191 -9.63 -15.77 -5.63
CA HIS A 191 -9.20 -14.66 -4.79
C HIS A 191 -10.21 -13.52 -4.82
N THR A 192 -10.37 -12.83 -3.69
CA THR A 192 -11.34 -11.76 -3.51
C THR A 192 -10.76 -10.39 -3.81
N LYS A 193 -11.61 -9.39 -3.97
CA LYS A 193 -11.15 -8.01 -4.20
C LYS A 193 -10.59 -7.34 -2.95
N THR A 194 -11.10 -7.72 -1.77
CA THR A 194 -10.71 -7.16 -0.47
C THR A 194 -10.52 -8.28 0.54
N TYR A 195 -9.76 -8.04 1.60
CA TYR A 195 -9.65 -8.99 2.71
C TYR A 195 -10.95 -9.19 3.50
N PRO A 196 -11.78 -8.16 3.75
CA PRO A 196 -13.12 -8.40 4.30
C PRO A 196 -13.95 -9.42 3.51
N ASP A 197 -13.88 -9.38 2.17
CA ASP A 197 -14.56 -10.38 1.34
C ASP A 197 -13.93 -11.79 1.50
N ALA A 198 -12.61 -11.88 1.69
CA ALA A 198 -11.93 -13.17 1.93
C ALA A 198 -12.35 -13.77 3.27
N PHE A 199 -12.42 -12.97 4.33
CA PHE A 199 -12.92 -13.45 5.63
C PHE A 199 -14.39 -13.82 5.59
N MET A 200 -15.24 -13.07 4.91
CA MET A 200 -16.65 -13.49 4.70
C MET A 200 -16.75 -14.82 3.94
N ALA A 201 -15.86 -15.07 2.97
CA ALA A 201 -15.82 -16.36 2.27
C ALA A 201 -15.41 -17.52 3.19
N LEU A 202 -14.45 -17.29 4.11
CA LEU A 202 -14.05 -18.25 5.15
C LEU A 202 -15.20 -18.51 6.12
N GLU A 203 -15.88 -17.48 6.61
CA GLU A 203 -17.06 -17.59 7.48
C GLU A 203 -18.18 -18.37 6.81
N GLY A 204 -18.42 -18.12 5.51
CA GLY A 204 -19.43 -18.77 4.69
C GLY A 204 -19.06 -20.19 4.21
N ASN A 205 -17.87 -20.72 4.55
CA ASN A 205 -17.33 -22.00 4.05
C ASN A 205 -17.16 -22.06 2.52
N ALA A 206 -16.89 -20.94 1.87
CA ALA A 206 -16.54 -20.91 0.45
C ALA A 206 -15.06 -21.24 0.21
N CYS A 207 -14.22 -21.07 1.25
CA CYS A 207 -12.85 -21.55 1.36
C CYS A 207 -12.59 -22.20 2.72
N ASP A 208 -11.44 -22.87 2.87
CA ASP A 208 -11.02 -23.51 4.11
C ASP A 208 -9.99 -22.65 4.87
N ALA A 209 -9.23 -21.82 4.14
CA ALA A 209 -8.18 -20.98 4.72
C ALA A 209 -8.04 -19.64 3.98
N VAL A 210 -7.58 -18.63 4.71
CA VAL A 210 -7.16 -17.32 4.19
C VAL A 210 -5.71 -17.08 4.61
N ILE A 211 -4.84 -16.67 3.67
CA ILE A 211 -3.52 -16.15 4.03
C ILE A 211 -3.61 -14.62 4.09
N CYS A 212 -3.21 -14.05 5.22
CA CYS A 212 -3.15 -12.63 5.49
C CYS A 212 -1.89 -12.29 6.28
N GLU A 213 -1.72 -11.06 6.72
CA GLU A 213 -0.59 -10.66 7.57
C GLU A 213 -0.94 -10.73 9.05
N ALA A 214 0.08 -10.91 9.90
CA ALA A 214 -0.08 -11.10 11.34
C ALA A 214 -0.94 -10.00 12.03
N PRO A 215 -0.76 -8.68 11.76
CA PRO A 215 -1.61 -7.66 12.38
C PRO A 215 -3.09 -7.78 11.97
N GLU A 216 -3.36 -8.17 10.72
CA GLU A 216 -4.71 -8.38 10.21
C GLU A 216 -5.34 -9.63 10.83
N ALA A 217 -4.56 -10.72 10.96
CA ALA A 217 -4.99 -11.93 11.64
C ALA A 217 -5.35 -11.63 13.12
N GLU A 218 -4.49 -10.87 13.83
CA GLU A 218 -4.76 -10.44 15.21
C GLU A 218 -6.06 -9.64 15.32
N GLN A 219 -6.28 -8.69 14.43
CA GLN A 219 -7.51 -7.89 14.38
C GLN A 219 -8.75 -8.77 14.10
N PHE A 220 -8.65 -9.69 13.12
CA PHE A 220 -9.74 -10.61 12.79
C PHE A 220 -10.09 -11.50 13.99
N LEU A 221 -9.10 -12.10 14.65
CA LEU A 221 -9.30 -12.97 15.82
C LEU A 221 -9.82 -12.20 17.04
N ALA A 222 -9.41 -10.93 17.22
CA ALA A 222 -9.97 -10.08 18.26
C ALA A 222 -11.49 -9.86 18.10
N SER A 223 -11.95 -9.76 16.85
CA SER A 223 -13.37 -9.67 16.50
C SER A 223 -14.09 -11.02 16.56
N HIS A 224 -13.36 -12.13 16.47
CA HIS A 224 -13.86 -13.52 16.43
C HIS A 224 -13.12 -14.37 17.47
N PRO A 225 -13.33 -14.15 18.78
CA PRO A 225 -12.54 -14.76 19.86
C PRO A 225 -12.69 -16.28 19.96
N THR A 226 -13.56 -16.88 19.16
CA THR A 226 -13.76 -18.34 19.08
C THR A 226 -14.10 -18.76 17.65
N GLY A 227 -13.79 -20.01 17.31
CA GLY A 227 -14.17 -20.63 16.04
C GLY A 227 -13.15 -20.50 14.92
N TYR A 228 -12.00 -19.87 15.17
CA TYR A 228 -10.90 -19.72 14.22
C TYR A 228 -9.55 -19.99 14.86
N LEU A 229 -8.60 -20.40 14.05
CA LEU A 229 -7.20 -20.62 14.40
C LEU A 229 -6.31 -19.80 13.47
N ASP A 230 -5.22 -19.30 14.00
CA ASP A 230 -4.08 -18.79 13.26
C ASP A 230 -2.95 -19.80 13.31
N THR A 231 -2.31 -20.00 12.18
CA THR A 231 -1.10 -20.81 12.06
C THR A 231 0.01 -19.98 11.47
N VAL A 232 1.11 -19.87 12.19
CA VAL A 232 2.35 -19.22 11.76
C VAL A 232 3.32 -20.33 11.38
N LEU A 233 3.80 -20.32 10.14
CA LEU A 233 4.81 -21.27 9.68
C LEU A 233 6.20 -20.72 10.03
N GLU A 234 6.70 -21.05 11.23
CA GLU A 234 7.96 -20.53 11.73
C GLU A 234 9.15 -20.96 10.85
N GLY A 235 10.03 -19.98 10.54
CA GLY A 235 11.24 -20.23 9.75
C GLY A 235 11.02 -20.38 8.24
N ASN A 236 9.80 -20.22 7.76
CA ASN A 236 9.52 -20.17 6.34
C ASN A 236 9.68 -18.75 5.80
N GLU A 237 10.79 -18.49 5.08
CA GLU A 237 11.13 -17.16 4.54
C GLU A 237 10.11 -16.68 3.49
N ASP A 238 9.38 -17.58 2.81
CA ASP A 238 8.34 -17.22 1.84
C ASP A 238 7.13 -16.54 2.52
N PHE A 239 6.99 -16.70 3.83
CA PHE A 239 5.93 -16.09 4.64
C PHE A 239 6.33 -14.76 5.29
N VAL A 240 7.52 -14.24 4.99
CA VAL A 240 8.00 -12.95 5.52
C VAL A 240 7.78 -11.86 4.48
N VAL A 241 7.23 -10.72 4.90
CA VAL A 241 6.96 -9.58 4.01
C VAL A 241 7.55 -8.28 4.55
N SER A 242 8.16 -7.50 3.65
CA SER A 242 8.65 -6.15 3.91
C SER A 242 7.73 -5.14 3.24
N ILE A 243 7.10 -4.30 4.04
CA ILE A 243 6.12 -3.31 3.60
C ILE A 243 6.80 -1.96 3.44
N SER A 244 6.66 -1.36 2.26
CA SER A 244 7.36 -0.14 1.86
C SER A 244 6.44 0.87 1.18
N VAL A 245 6.82 2.14 1.24
CA VAL A 245 6.09 3.21 0.54
C VAL A 245 6.44 3.15 -0.94
N GLY A 246 5.41 3.04 -1.80
CA GLY A 246 5.56 3.11 -3.25
C GLY A 246 5.63 4.57 -3.73
N VAL A 247 6.62 4.88 -4.58
CA VAL A 247 6.78 6.18 -5.22
C VAL A 247 7.01 6.01 -6.72
N ARG A 248 6.78 7.07 -7.51
CA ARG A 248 7.09 7.04 -8.95
C ARG A 248 8.53 6.68 -9.22
N LYS A 249 8.78 5.94 -10.28
CA LYS A 249 10.10 5.35 -10.60
C LYS A 249 11.24 6.38 -10.72
N ASN A 250 10.94 7.61 -11.05
CA ASN A 250 11.92 8.67 -11.24
C ASN A 250 11.84 9.76 -10.16
N ASP A 251 11.09 9.53 -9.08
CA ASP A 251 10.96 10.47 -7.97
C ASP A 251 11.94 10.15 -6.84
N GLU A 252 13.24 10.23 -7.17
CA GLU A 252 14.32 10.00 -6.20
C GLU A 252 14.31 11.04 -5.07
N SER A 253 13.79 12.24 -5.32
CA SER A 253 13.68 13.29 -4.31
C SER A 253 12.71 12.90 -3.21
N LEU A 254 11.49 12.50 -3.56
CA LEU A 254 10.49 12.06 -2.59
C LEU A 254 10.93 10.77 -1.89
N GLN A 255 11.47 9.78 -2.63
CA GLN A 255 11.99 8.55 -2.05
C GLN A 255 13.06 8.81 -0.98
N THR A 256 14.00 9.73 -1.26
CA THR A 256 15.06 10.11 -0.30
C THR A 256 14.47 10.73 0.96
N LYS A 257 13.55 11.69 0.82
CA LYS A 257 12.87 12.35 1.94
C LYS A 257 12.09 11.36 2.79
N ILE A 258 11.39 10.39 2.17
CA ILE A 258 10.70 9.32 2.88
C ILE A 258 11.71 8.45 3.66
N ASN A 259 12.82 8.05 3.05
CA ASN A 259 13.84 7.25 3.73
C ASN A 259 14.49 8.00 4.90
N GLU A 260 14.73 9.29 4.77
CA GLU A 260 15.22 10.14 5.87
C GLU A 260 14.20 10.19 7.03
N PHE A 261 12.91 10.36 6.73
CA PHE A 261 11.84 10.28 7.72
C PHE A 261 11.82 8.92 8.41
N LEU A 262 11.81 7.81 7.65
CA LEU A 262 11.75 6.46 8.20
C LEU A 262 12.94 6.13 9.10
N ALA A 263 14.11 6.71 8.84
CA ALA A 263 15.29 6.57 9.67
C ALA A 263 15.18 7.27 11.05
N THR A 264 14.21 8.19 11.21
CA THR A 264 13.93 8.86 12.50
C THR A 264 13.03 8.04 13.42
N ILE A 265 12.40 6.97 12.92
CA ILE A 265 11.38 6.18 13.65
C ILE A 265 12.00 4.89 14.13
N SER A 266 12.01 4.66 15.45
CA SER A 266 12.49 3.40 16.02
C SER A 266 11.51 2.24 15.79
N GLU A 267 12.02 1.01 15.94
CA GLU A 267 11.16 -0.19 15.88
C GLU A 267 10.09 -0.18 16.97
N GLU A 268 10.41 0.29 18.17
CA GLU A 268 9.45 0.41 19.27
C GLU A 268 8.32 1.38 18.92
N GLN A 269 8.65 2.47 18.22
CA GLN A 269 7.65 3.44 17.80
C GLN A 269 6.72 2.84 16.71
N ARG A 270 7.28 2.09 15.76
CA ARG A 270 6.50 1.38 14.73
C ARG A 270 5.57 0.35 15.36
N ALA A 271 6.08 -0.43 16.33
CA ALA A 271 5.29 -1.40 17.08
C ALA A 271 4.17 -0.72 17.90
N ALA A 272 4.45 0.43 18.52
CA ALA A 272 3.45 1.18 19.27
C ALA A 272 2.32 1.71 18.36
N TRP A 273 2.65 2.23 17.18
CA TRP A 273 1.65 2.68 16.19
C TRP A 273 0.81 1.52 15.65
N MET A 274 1.41 0.35 15.38
CA MET A 274 0.66 -0.81 14.94
C MET A 274 -0.30 -1.31 16.03
N LYS A 275 0.18 -1.35 17.28
CA LYS A 275 -0.67 -1.71 18.42
C LYS A 275 -1.85 -0.75 18.57
N GLU A 276 -1.62 0.56 18.47
CA GLU A 276 -2.68 1.58 18.49
C GLU A 276 -3.69 1.34 17.36
N ALA A 277 -3.22 1.03 16.15
CA ALA A 277 -4.07 0.73 15.03
C ALA A 277 -4.93 -0.54 15.26
N ILE A 278 -4.34 -1.63 15.79
CA ILE A 278 -5.08 -2.87 16.12
C ILE A 278 -6.15 -2.58 17.18
N GLU A 279 -5.81 -1.86 18.25
CA GLU A 279 -6.73 -1.54 19.35
C GLU A 279 -7.88 -0.62 18.92
N SER A 280 -7.69 0.21 17.90
CA SER A 280 -8.71 1.14 17.36
C SER A 280 -9.47 0.58 16.16
N ALA A 281 -9.04 -0.54 15.59
CA ALA A 281 -9.65 -1.12 14.41
C ALA A 281 -11.10 -1.57 14.64
N PRO A 282 -11.95 -1.60 13.61
CA PRO A 282 -13.34 -2.06 13.73
C PRO A 282 -13.40 -3.49 14.30
N GLY A 283 -14.22 -3.68 15.34
CA GLY A 283 -14.39 -4.98 16.00
C GLY A 283 -13.42 -5.28 17.16
N ALA A 284 -12.38 -4.50 17.36
CA ALA A 284 -11.41 -4.71 18.46
C ALA A 284 -12.00 -4.46 19.87
N GLN A 285 -13.17 -3.84 19.97
CA GLN A 285 -13.82 -3.47 21.23
C GLN A 285 -15.10 -4.31 21.54
N ALA A 286 -15.23 -5.50 20.97
CA ALA A 286 -16.39 -6.35 21.16
C ALA A 286 -16.29 -7.25 22.42
#